data_161f202e0db729f0cff5111c096de55b
#
_entry.id   161f202e0db729f0cff5111c096de55b
#
_cell.length_a   1.000
_cell.length_b   1.000
_cell.length_c   1.000
_cell.angle_alpha   90.00
_cell.angle_beta   90.00
_cell.angle_gamma   90.00
#
_symmetry.space_group_name_H-M   'P 1'
#
loop_
_entity.id
_entity.type
_entity.pdbx_description
1 polymer ?
#
loop_
_entity_poly.entity_id
_entity_poly.type
_entity_poly.pdbx_seq_one_letter_code
_entity_poly.pdbx_strand_id
1 'polypeptide(L)'
;MNASATDPRLEGRALRRVAFDEATIAARVKSLGDEITRAYPEGELLVLGLLKGSFIFLSDLVRQIHRPLHVDFLVASSYGEGTVSSGIVRLLYDPETELEGKHILLVEDIVDTGRTLNRLMALLAERRPRSLEICALLHKNIATELEHPVRFVGFDAPHEFLVGYGLDHAESFRHVPYIASLQ
;
A
#
# COMPACT_ATOMS: atom_id res chain seq x y z
N MET A 1 -15.22 -19.35 5.77
CA MET A 1 -14.47 -20.63 5.66
C MET A 1 -13.29 -20.53 6.60
N ASN A 2 -13.16 -21.45 7.57
CA ASN A 2 -11.96 -21.47 8.42
C ASN A 2 -10.77 -21.81 7.53
N ALA A 3 -9.84 -20.87 7.34
CA ALA A 3 -8.54 -21.19 6.78
C ALA A 3 -7.94 -22.26 7.68
N SER A 4 -7.82 -23.46 7.13
CA SER A 4 -7.38 -24.64 7.84
C SER A 4 -5.98 -24.40 8.40
N ALA A 5 -5.71 -24.88 9.62
CA ALA A 5 -4.38 -24.95 10.25
C ALA A 5 -3.34 -25.77 9.43
N THR A 6 -3.66 -26.09 8.19
CA THR A 6 -2.89 -26.94 7.25
C THR A 6 -2.43 -26.22 5.99
N ASP A 7 -2.61 -24.88 5.86
CA ASP A 7 -2.04 -24.17 4.71
C ASP A 7 -0.50 -24.17 4.81
N PRO A 8 0.20 -24.86 3.89
CA PRO A 8 1.67 -24.99 3.94
C PRO A 8 2.41 -23.65 3.83
N ARG A 9 1.73 -22.61 3.31
CA ARG A 9 2.28 -21.25 3.18
C ARG A 9 2.43 -20.56 4.54
N LEU A 10 1.81 -21.09 5.59
CA LEU A 10 1.86 -20.51 6.93
C LEU A 10 3.06 -20.97 7.76
N GLU A 11 3.95 -21.78 7.20
CA GLU A 11 5.17 -22.26 7.87
C GLU A 11 4.89 -22.88 9.25
N GLY A 12 3.75 -23.58 9.38
CA GLY A 12 3.30 -24.20 10.64
C GLY A 12 2.71 -23.23 11.67
N ARG A 13 2.58 -21.95 11.35
CA ARG A 13 1.93 -20.99 12.24
C ARG A 13 0.41 -21.11 12.19
N ALA A 14 -0.23 -20.86 13.32
CA ALA A 14 -1.67 -20.82 13.42
C ALA A 14 -2.21 -19.42 13.11
N LEU A 15 -3.28 -19.38 12.30
CA LEU A 15 -4.05 -18.15 12.11
C LEU A 15 -4.98 -17.92 13.30
N ARG A 16 -5.06 -16.70 13.76
CA ARG A 16 -6.13 -16.25 14.64
C ARG A 16 -7.43 -16.11 13.87
N ARG A 17 -7.37 -15.40 12.73
CA ARG A 17 -8.50 -15.28 11.79
C ARG A 17 -8.03 -14.77 10.42
N VAL A 18 -8.83 -15.04 9.40
CA VAL A 18 -8.76 -14.36 8.10
C VAL A 18 -9.54 -13.06 8.24
N ALA A 19 -8.87 -11.92 8.05
CA ALA A 19 -9.49 -10.60 8.08
C ALA A 19 -10.21 -10.30 6.76
N PHE A 20 -9.52 -10.55 5.63
CA PHE A 20 -10.06 -10.36 4.28
C PHE A 20 -9.65 -11.54 3.43
N ASP A 21 -10.63 -12.26 2.89
CA ASP A 21 -10.38 -13.36 1.96
C ASP A 21 -10.07 -12.87 0.54
N GLU A 22 -9.56 -13.77 -0.29
CA GLU A 22 -9.13 -13.48 -1.66
C GLU A 22 -10.25 -12.88 -2.51
N ALA A 23 -11.48 -13.40 -2.38
CA ALA A 23 -12.62 -12.91 -3.15
C ALA A 23 -13.02 -11.48 -2.74
N THR A 24 -13.00 -11.19 -1.44
CA THR A 24 -13.27 -9.86 -0.89
C THR A 24 -12.22 -8.86 -1.35
N ILE A 25 -10.93 -9.24 -1.32
CA ILE A 25 -9.83 -8.40 -1.80
C ILE A 25 -10.01 -8.11 -3.29
N ALA A 26 -10.23 -9.14 -4.11
CA ALA A 26 -10.38 -8.97 -5.56
C ALA A 26 -11.56 -8.04 -5.92
N ALA A 27 -12.70 -8.18 -5.24
CA ALA A 27 -13.85 -7.32 -5.44
C ALA A 27 -13.55 -5.85 -5.09
N ARG A 28 -12.84 -5.61 -3.96
CA ARG A 28 -12.49 -4.24 -3.57
C ARG A 28 -11.44 -3.63 -4.47
N VAL A 29 -10.43 -4.37 -4.89
CA VAL A 29 -9.39 -3.90 -5.83
C VAL A 29 -10.02 -3.50 -7.16
N LYS A 30 -10.99 -4.28 -7.66
CA LYS A 30 -11.77 -3.91 -8.86
C LYS A 30 -12.50 -2.59 -8.66
N SER A 31 -13.23 -2.42 -7.55
CA SER A 31 -13.94 -1.17 -7.23
C SER A 31 -12.99 0.03 -7.16
N LEU A 32 -11.81 -0.13 -6.53
CA LEU A 32 -10.77 0.90 -6.47
C LEU A 32 -10.27 1.28 -7.87
N GLY A 33 -10.05 0.32 -8.75
CA GLY A 33 -9.66 0.57 -10.14
C GLY A 33 -10.69 1.42 -10.89
N ASP A 34 -11.98 1.12 -10.70
CA ASP A 34 -13.09 1.90 -11.28
C ASP A 34 -13.15 3.32 -10.69
N GLU A 35 -12.93 3.49 -9.37
CA GLU A 35 -12.88 4.79 -8.70
C GLU A 35 -11.73 5.65 -9.23
N ILE A 36 -10.52 5.07 -9.32
CA ILE A 36 -9.32 5.74 -9.83
C ILE A 36 -9.49 6.12 -11.30
N THR A 37 -10.04 5.23 -12.12
CA THR A 37 -10.33 5.52 -13.55
C THR A 37 -11.19 6.76 -13.69
N ARG A 38 -12.26 6.89 -12.90
CA ARG A 38 -13.14 8.07 -12.90
C ARG A 38 -12.51 9.33 -12.35
N ALA A 39 -11.62 9.18 -11.35
CA ALA A 39 -10.97 10.32 -10.69
C ALA A 39 -9.93 11.02 -11.58
N TYR A 40 -9.38 10.31 -12.55
CA TYR A 40 -8.35 10.83 -13.46
C TYR A 40 -8.80 10.70 -14.92
N PRO A 41 -9.77 11.51 -15.38
CA PRO A 41 -10.31 11.38 -16.75
C PRO A 41 -9.29 11.78 -17.82
N GLU A 42 -8.33 12.62 -17.50
CA GLU A 42 -7.33 13.17 -18.43
C GLU A 42 -5.96 13.34 -17.74
N GLY A 43 -4.94 13.73 -18.52
CA GLY A 43 -3.57 13.94 -18.06
C GLY A 43 -2.77 12.63 -17.93
N GLU A 44 -1.47 12.73 -17.70
CA GLU A 44 -0.61 11.57 -17.47
C GLU A 44 -0.78 11.07 -16.03
N LEU A 45 -1.04 9.78 -15.86
CA LEU A 45 -1.12 9.13 -14.56
C LEU A 45 0.12 8.27 -14.34
N LEU A 46 0.87 8.57 -13.29
CA LEU A 46 1.96 7.74 -12.80
C LEU A 46 1.54 7.10 -11.47
N VAL A 47 1.52 5.78 -11.44
CA VAL A 47 1.23 5.00 -10.23
C VAL A 47 2.56 4.56 -9.63
N LEU A 48 2.86 5.06 -8.42
CA LEU A 48 4.08 4.76 -7.69
C LEU A 48 3.82 3.74 -6.60
N GLY A 49 4.43 2.57 -6.68
CA GLY A 49 4.36 1.56 -5.63
C GLY A 49 5.43 1.75 -4.57
N LEU A 50 5.06 1.88 -3.31
CA LEU A 50 6.01 1.85 -2.20
C LEU A 50 6.34 0.40 -1.82
N LEU A 51 7.52 -0.05 -2.22
CA LEU A 51 7.99 -1.41 -1.98
C LEU A 51 8.49 -1.58 -0.53
N LYS A 52 8.37 -2.80 0.06
CA LYS A 52 8.03 -4.08 -0.61
C LYS A 52 6.53 -4.45 -0.47
N GLY A 53 5.84 -4.05 0.57
CA GLY A 53 4.52 -4.55 0.95
C GLY A 53 3.44 -4.36 -0.12
N SER A 54 3.50 -3.26 -0.86
CA SER A 54 2.48 -2.91 -1.84
C SER A 54 2.52 -3.72 -3.16
N PHE A 55 3.54 -4.53 -3.44
CA PHE A 55 3.80 -5.06 -4.79
C PHE A 55 2.68 -5.93 -5.35
N ILE A 56 2.03 -6.76 -4.52
CA ILE A 56 0.90 -7.60 -4.96
C ILE A 56 -0.32 -6.74 -5.21
N PHE A 57 -0.66 -5.86 -4.25
CA PHE A 57 -1.77 -4.94 -4.38
C PHE A 57 -1.62 -4.04 -5.61
N LEU A 58 -0.44 -3.44 -5.80
CA LEU A 58 -0.13 -2.62 -6.97
C LEU A 58 -0.35 -3.38 -8.29
N SER A 59 0.20 -4.61 -8.37
CA SER A 59 0.06 -5.45 -9.57
C SER A 59 -1.40 -5.73 -9.92
N ASP A 60 -2.23 -6.01 -8.92
CA ASP A 60 -3.65 -6.25 -9.15
C ASP A 60 -4.41 -4.96 -9.45
N LEU A 61 -4.11 -3.87 -8.74
CA LEU A 61 -4.78 -2.58 -8.90
C LEU A 61 -4.60 -1.99 -10.31
N VAL A 62 -3.35 -1.94 -10.81
CA VAL A 62 -3.08 -1.31 -12.13
C VAL A 62 -3.80 -2.01 -13.28
N ARG A 63 -4.08 -3.31 -13.15
CA ARG A 63 -4.85 -4.08 -14.13
C ARG A 63 -6.36 -3.79 -14.09
N GLN A 64 -6.83 -3.14 -13.04
CA GLN A 64 -8.24 -2.71 -12.89
C GLN A 64 -8.45 -1.23 -13.27
N ILE A 65 -7.39 -0.48 -13.55
CA ILE A 65 -7.48 0.92 -13.99
C ILE A 65 -7.63 0.96 -15.52
N HIS A 66 -8.78 1.40 -16.02
CA HIS A 66 -9.14 1.37 -17.44
C HIS A 66 -8.74 2.65 -18.17
N ARG A 67 -7.47 3.01 -18.10
CA ARG A 67 -6.87 4.13 -18.84
C ARG A 67 -5.36 3.93 -18.99
N PRO A 68 -4.69 4.65 -19.93
CA PRO A 68 -3.24 4.67 -20.01
C PRO A 68 -2.63 5.17 -18.70
N LEU A 69 -1.60 4.50 -18.22
CA LEU A 69 -0.84 4.87 -17.04
C LEU A 69 0.61 4.39 -17.15
N HIS A 70 1.47 4.98 -16.34
CA HIS A 70 2.82 4.51 -16.14
C HIS A 70 2.94 3.94 -14.71
N VAL A 71 3.85 3.00 -14.53
CA VAL A 71 4.14 2.41 -13.21
C VAL A 71 5.61 2.59 -12.92
N ASP A 72 5.90 3.04 -11.73
CA ASP A 72 7.26 3.09 -11.18
C ASP A 72 7.23 2.77 -9.69
N PHE A 73 8.38 2.72 -9.04
CA PHE A 73 8.50 2.26 -7.67
C PHE A 73 9.27 3.23 -6.80
N LEU A 74 9.06 3.11 -5.51
CA LEU A 74 9.82 3.74 -4.44
C LEU A 74 10.29 2.66 -3.47
N VAL A 75 11.48 2.82 -2.93
CA VAL A 75 11.91 2.08 -1.74
C VAL A 75 12.34 3.09 -0.69
N ALA A 76 11.64 3.11 0.41
CA ALA A 76 11.96 3.97 1.54
C ALA A 76 12.37 3.13 2.75
N SER A 77 13.39 3.57 3.48
CA SER A 77 13.71 3.04 4.79
C SER A 77 13.58 4.13 5.85
N SER A 78 12.94 3.79 6.95
CA SER A 78 12.99 4.62 8.17
C SER A 78 14.32 4.31 8.88
N TYR A 79 15.20 5.28 9.00
CA TYR A 79 16.46 5.12 9.73
C TYR A 79 16.23 5.32 11.24
N GLY A 80 16.63 4.33 12.03
CA GLY A 80 16.62 4.37 13.49
C GLY A 80 16.80 2.97 14.06
N GLU A 81 17.92 2.71 14.76
CA GLU A 81 18.05 1.52 15.61
C GLU A 81 17.17 1.72 16.84
N GLY A 82 16.10 0.95 16.95
CA GLY A 82 15.20 0.97 18.11
C GLY A 82 13.77 1.40 17.79
N THR A 83 12.91 1.29 18.78
CA THR A 83 11.45 1.56 18.74
C THR A 83 11.07 3.03 18.55
N VAL A 84 12.04 3.94 18.41
CA VAL A 84 11.82 5.36 18.12
C VAL A 84 12.50 5.68 16.80
N SER A 85 11.71 5.79 15.72
CA SER A 85 12.22 6.26 14.43
C SER A 85 12.71 7.70 14.58
N SER A 86 13.93 7.99 14.14
CA SER A 86 14.52 9.35 14.13
C SER A 86 13.79 10.33 13.20
N GLY A 87 12.72 9.88 12.54
CA GLY A 87 11.94 10.67 11.59
C GLY A 87 12.65 10.92 10.25
N ILE A 88 13.86 10.39 10.05
CA ILE A 88 14.58 10.52 8.78
C ILE A 88 14.16 9.37 7.88
N VAL A 89 13.44 9.68 6.80
CA VAL A 89 13.14 8.74 5.71
C VAL A 89 14.21 8.91 4.64
N ARG A 90 14.88 7.82 4.30
CA ARG A 90 15.84 7.75 3.21
C ARG A 90 15.21 6.97 2.06
N LEU A 91 15.19 7.58 0.87
CA LEU A 91 14.88 6.86 -0.36
C LEU A 91 16.09 5.98 -0.72
N LEU A 92 15.86 4.67 -0.77
CA LEU A 92 16.86 3.69 -1.23
C LEU A 92 16.77 3.48 -2.74
N TYR A 93 15.57 3.64 -3.29
CA TYR A 93 15.29 3.70 -4.72
C TYR A 93 14.33 4.85 -4.98
N ASP A 94 14.69 5.67 -5.93
CA ASP A 94 13.95 6.85 -6.35
C ASP A 94 13.45 6.64 -7.78
N PRO A 95 12.18 6.99 -8.10
CA PRO A 95 11.66 6.77 -9.44
C PRO A 95 12.52 7.47 -10.48
N GLU A 96 12.82 6.77 -11.56
CA GLU A 96 13.50 7.35 -12.73
C GLU A 96 12.57 8.24 -13.54
N THR A 97 11.28 8.00 -13.41
CA THR A 97 10.22 8.75 -14.12
C THR A 97 10.09 10.17 -13.56
N GLU A 98 10.12 11.17 -14.45
CA GLU A 98 9.86 12.55 -14.07
C GLU A 98 8.44 12.74 -13.57
N LEU A 99 8.27 13.44 -12.44
CA LEU A 99 6.98 13.63 -11.77
C LEU A 99 6.30 14.95 -12.14
N GLU A 100 7.09 15.93 -12.64
CA GLU A 100 6.56 17.27 -12.92
C GLU A 100 5.37 17.24 -13.88
N GLY A 101 4.29 17.93 -13.48
CA GLY A 101 3.10 18.07 -14.29
C GLY A 101 2.20 16.83 -14.41
N LYS A 102 2.60 15.67 -13.84
CA LYS A 102 1.82 14.44 -13.88
C LYS A 102 0.91 14.26 -12.66
N HIS A 103 -0.13 13.49 -12.82
CA HIS A 103 -0.90 12.97 -11.69
C HIS A 103 -0.14 11.81 -11.06
N ILE A 104 0.16 11.90 -9.78
CA ILE A 104 0.88 10.88 -9.03
C ILE A 104 -0.09 10.21 -8.06
N LEU A 105 -0.17 8.88 -8.15
CA LEU A 105 -0.90 8.03 -7.21
C LEU A 105 0.10 7.16 -6.47
N LEU A 106 0.38 7.49 -5.21
CA LEU A 106 1.22 6.68 -4.33
C LEU A 106 0.40 5.51 -3.78
N VAL A 107 0.88 4.29 -4.03
CA VAL A 107 0.21 3.05 -3.62
C VAL A 107 0.96 2.42 -2.46
N GLU A 108 0.24 2.16 -1.36
CA GLU A 108 0.72 1.63 -0.10
C GLU A 108 -0.07 0.40 0.32
N ASP A 109 0.57 -0.55 0.99
CA ASP A 109 -0.10 -1.72 1.55
C ASP A 109 -0.89 -1.37 2.83
N ILE A 110 -0.28 -0.64 3.76
CA ILE A 110 -0.91 -0.25 5.02
C ILE A 110 -0.48 1.13 5.49
N VAL A 111 -1.44 1.98 5.77
CA VAL A 111 -1.22 3.26 6.45
C VAL A 111 -1.49 3.07 7.94
N ASP A 112 -0.42 3.14 8.75
CA ASP A 112 -0.48 3.03 10.21
C ASP A 112 -0.45 4.42 10.86
N THR A 113 0.70 4.92 11.33
CA THR A 113 0.80 6.25 11.96
C THR A 113 0.85 7.41 10.97
N GLY A 114 1.22 7.16 9.73
CA GLY A 114 1.35 8.16 8.68
C GLY A 114 2.68 8.93 8.64
N ARG A 115 3.57 8.77 9.64
CA ARG A 115 4.82 9.55 9.72
C ARG A 115 5.74 9.38 8.50
N THR A 116 5.99 8.15 8.10
CA THR A 116 6.81 7.85 6.91
C THR A 116 6.17 8.42 5.66
N LEU A 117 4.85 8.27 5.56
CA LEU A 117 4.06 8.72 4.41
C LEU A 117 4.07 10.24 4.27
N ASN A 118 3.89 11.00 5.37
CA ASN A 118 3.99 12.46 5.34
C ASN A 118 5.32 12.94 4.78
N ARG A 119 6.42 12.30 5.21
CA ARG A 119 7.76 12.65 4.71
C ARG A 119 7.93 12.35 3.23
N LEU A 120 7.43 11.19 2.78
CA LEU A 120 7.43 10.83 1.35
C LEU A 120 6.59 11.79 0.52
N MET A 121 5.41 12.14 0.99
CA MET A 121 4.53 13.09 0.31
C MET A 121 5.20 14.45 0.16
N ALA A 122 5.88 14.96 1.20
CA ALA A 122 6.64 16.21 1.12
C ALA A 122 7.75 16.13 0.06
N LEU A 123 8.55 15.06 0.04
CA LEU A 123 9.62 14.85 -0.95
C LEU A 123 9.10 14.76 -2.38
N LEU A 124 7.96 14.09 -2.58
CA LEU A 124 7.35 13.98 -3.90
C LEU A 124 6.71 15.31 -4.34
N ALA A 125 6.15 16.08 -3.43
CA ALA A 125 5.55 17.39 -3.72
C ALA A 125 6.59 18.41 -4.20
N GLU A 126 7.85 18.37 -3.71
CA GLU A 126 8.94 19.21 -4.19
C GLU A 126 9.23 19.06 -5.69
N ARG A 127 8.82 17.92 -6.30
CA ARG A 127 8.98 17.65 -7.73
C ARG A 127 7.84 18.20 -8.59
N ARG A 128 6.96 19.01 -8.03
CA ARG A 128 5.90 19.75 -8.72
C ARG A 128 4.96 18.88 -9.57
N PRO A 129 4.41 17.75 -9.02
CA PRO A 129 3.37 17.00 -9.72
C PRO A 129 2.12 17.86 -9.91
N ARG A 130 1.29 17.52 -10.90
CA ARG A 130 -0.02 18.16 -11.10
C ARG A 130 -0.99 17.82 -9.97
N SER A 131 -0.94 16.61 -9.47
CA SER A 131 -1.59 16.17 -8.24
C SER A 131 -0.80 15.03 -7.60
N LEU A 132 -0.93 14.88 -6.30
CA LEU A 132 -0.28 13.84 -5.51
C LEU A 132 -1.27 13.29 -4.50
N GLU A 133 -1.69 12.05 -4.70
CA GLU A 133 -2.75 11.39 -3.94
C GLU A 133 -2.27 10.02 -3.43
N ILE A 134 -2.93 9.51 -2.40
CA ILE A 134 -2.60 8.23 -1.76
C ILE A 134 -3.72 7.23 -2.02
N CYS A 135 -3.33 6.00 -2.39
CA CYS A 135 -4.15 4.81 -2.41
C CYS A 135 -3.57 3.79 -1.44
N ALA A 136 -4.30 3.39 -0.41
CA ALA A 136 -3.88 2.39 0.55
C ALA A 136 -4.80 1.18 0.52
N LEU A 137 -4.22 -0.03 0.54
CA LEU A 137 -5.02 -1.25 0.68
C LEU A 137 -5.67 -1.30 2.05
N LEU A 138 -4.89 -0.99 3.10
CA LEU A 138 -5.33 -0.97 4.48
C LEU A 138 -5.08 0.39 5.11
N HIS A 139 -6.07 0.92 5.81
CA HIS A 139 -5.96 2.16 6.57
C HIS A 139 -6.35 1.94 8.03
N LYS A 140 -5.44 2.19 8.96
CA LYS A 140 -5.74 2.17 10.39
C LYS A 140 -6.30 3.52 10.80
N ASN A 141 -7.49 3.56 11.35
CA ASN A 141 -8.18 4.79 11.82
C ASN A 141 -7.49 5.50 13.00
N ILE A 142 -6.32 5.02 13.42
CA ILE A 142 -5.46 5.65 14.43
C ILE A 142 -4.40 6.57 13.83
N ALA A 143 -4.36 6.74 12.52
CA ALA A 143 -3.40 7.60 11.82
C ALA A 143 -3.70 9.08 12.09
N THR A 144 -3.53 9.51 13.32
CA THR A 144 -3.81 10.88 13.79
C THR A 144 -2.80 11.92 13.30
N GLU A 145 -1.69 11.48 12.72
CA GLU A 145 -0.60 12.36 12.29
C GLU A 145 -0.51 12.51 10.77
N LEU A 146 -1.47 11.95 10.01
CA LEU A 146 -1.45 12.03 8.55
C LEU A 146 -1.85 13.44 8.09
N GLU A 147 -0.93 14.14 7.44
CA GLU A 147 -1.16 15.50 6.91
C GLU A 147 -1.94 15.49 5.59
N HIS A 148 -1.82 14.41 4.83
CA HIS A 148 -2.52 14.21 3.57
C HIS A 148 -3.55 13.09 3.71
N PRO A 149 -4.85 13.34 3.41
CA PRO A 149 -5.86 12.29 3.50
C PRO A 149 -5.58 11.16 2.50
N VAL A 150 -5.83 9.92 2.93
CA VAL A 150 -5.83 8.79 2.00
C VAL A 150 -7.08 8.88 1.14
N ARG A 151 -6.90 9.16 -0.15
CA ARG A 151 -8.02 9.39 -1.08
C ARG A 151 -8.75 8.10 -1.44
N PHE A 152 -8.00 7.03 -1.66
CA PHE A 152 -8.54 5.73 -2.04
C PHE A 152 -8.15 4.72 -0.99
N VAL A 153 -9.14 4.17 -0.27
CA VAL A 153 -8.94 3.22 0.82
C VAL A 153 -9.55 1.88 0.43
N GLY A 154 -8.76 0.83 0.48
CA GLY A 154 -9.23 -0.53 0.28
C GLY A 154 -10.15 -0.94 1.43
N PHE A 155 -9.59 -1.05 2.62
CA PHE A 155 -10.31 -1.47 3.83
C PHE A 155 -9.84 -0.71 5.06
N ASP A 156 -10.75 -0.53 6.02
CA ASP A 156 -10.38 -0.16 7.38
C ASP A 156 -9.66 -1.34 8.04
N ALA A 157 -8.43 -1.10 8.47
CA ALA A 157 -7.60 -2.14 9.08
C ALA A 157 -8.00 -2.40 10.54
N PRO A 158 -8.18 -3.65 10.96
CA PRO A 158 -8.34 -3.95 12.38
C PRO A 158 -7.04 -3.66 13.16
N HIS A 159 -7.19 -3.45 14.48
CA HIS A 159 -6.06 -3.22 15.40
C HIS A 159 -5.30 -4.52 15.73
N GLU A 160 -4.90 -5.25 14.71
CA GLU A 160 -4.17 -6.51 14.81
C GLU A 160 -2.92 -6.44 13.93
N PHE A 161 -1.98 -7.34 14.20
CA PHE A 161 -0.85 -7.54 13.30
C PHE A 161 -1.31 -8.41 12.12
N LEU A 162 -1.19 -7.88 10.91
CA LEU A 162 -1.71 -8.50 9.70
C LEU A 162 -0.57 -8.98 8.80
N VAL A 163 -0.81 -10.11 8.15
CA VAL A 163 0.09 -10.72 7.15
C VAL A 163 -0.68 -11.18 5.92
N GLY A 164 0.04 -11.38 4.83
CA GLY A 164 -0.51 -11.88 3.57
C GLY A 164 -0.83 -10.77 2.57
N TYR A 165 -0.98 -11.13 1.32
CA TYR A 165 -1.25 -10.24 0.19
C TYR A 165 -0.26 -9.06 0.10
N GLY A 166 1.04 -9.35 0.30
CA GLY A 166 2.14 -8.39 0.32
C GLY A 166 2.65 -8.04 1.71
N LEU A 167 1.78 -8.06 2.73
CA LEU A 167 2.16 -7.83 4.13
C LEU A 167 2.98 -9.00 4.67
N ASP A 168 3.96 -8.69 5.52
CA ASP A 168 4.88 -9.69 6.06
C ASP A 168 4.96 -9.73 7.58
N HIS A 169 5.56 -10.83 8.05
CA HIS A 169 6.17 -10.96 9.34
C HIS A 169 7.58 -11.56 9.15
N ALA A 170 8.63 -10.78 9.43
CA ALA A 170 10.02 -11.18 9.25
C ALA A 170 10.32 -11.72 7.83
N GLU A 171 9.86 -10.98 6.80
CA GLU A 171 9.95 -11.28 5.36
C GLU A 171 9.13 -12.50 4.88
N SER A 172 8.44 -13.22 5.77
CA SER A 172 7.55 -14.34 5.42
C SER A 172 6.11 -13.87 5.17
N PHE A 173 5.28 -14.72 4.58
CA PHE A 173 3.81 -14.60 4.36
C PHE A 173 3.36 -13.66 3.25
N ARG A 174 4.20 -12.85 2.61
CA ARG A 174 3.77 -11.92 1.55
C ARG A 174 2.99 -12.60 0.41
N HIS A 175 3.28 -13.87 0.13
CA HIS A 175 2.69 -14.67 -0.96
C HIS A 175 1.33 -15.32 -0.61
N VAL A 176 0.87 -15.20 0.63
CA VAL A 176 -0.43 -15.70 1.04
C VAL A 176 -1.53 -14.85 0.36
N PRO A 177 -2.55 -15.44 -0.31
CA PRO A 177 -3.47 -14.68 -1.16
C PRO A 177 -4.60 -13.97 -0.41
N TYR A 178 -4.63 -14.07 0.89
CA TYR A 178 -5.59 -13.42 1.78
C TYR A 178 -4.86 -12.62 2.86
N ILE A 179 -5.58 -11.78 3.58
CA ILE A 179 -5.04 -11.02 4.73
C ILE A 179 -5.57 -11.64 6.01
N ALA A 180 -4.66 -11.99 6.91
CA ALA A 180 -4.98 -12.66 8.17
C ALA A 180 -4.14 -12.13 9.33
N SER A 181 -4.63 -12.36 10.57
CA SER A 181 -3.84 -12.16 11.79
C SER A 181 -3.29 -13.49 12.30
N LEU A 182 -2.06 -13.47 12.78
CA LEU A 182 -1.39 -14.61 13.43
C LEU A 182 -1.77 -14.69 14.91
N GLN A 183 -1.65 -15.92 15.46
CA GLN A 183 -1.77 -16.14 16.91
C GLN A 183 -0.52 -15.69 17.64
#